data_80c703962e9827d8ff3ecd14d92f0c46
#
_entry.id   80c703962e9827d8ff3ecd14d92f0c46
#
_cell.length_a   1.000
_cell.length_b   1.000
_cell.length_c   1.000
_cell.angle_alpha   90.00
_cell.angle_beta   90.00
_cell.angle_gamma   90.00
#
_symmetry.space_group_name_H-M   'P 1'
#
loop_
_entity.id
_entity.type
_entity.pdbx_description
1 polymer ?
#
loop_
_entity_poly.entity_id
_entity_poly.type
_entity_poly.pdbx_seq_one_letter_code
_entity_poly.pdbx_strand_id
1 'polypeptide(L)'
;VWGAQCVFIDEISRARLDVQNRLFPIIHEKRVQGIALESLEHRWAAMNPPGGEEADADDSPAYAGSQPLDLALADRFALHVRVPDWRAFGQAEQEAVIRAAQVQPDEEARAQAGAHWAAALQATRERLPMVQVQWGASVARYVRLLAGLLAEGGALLSARRAGMVAGNVMAIHAARLALDAAVRIEDSACIAALHSMPFAAAGGTLQDAKLLACHREAWRQADAKAEDPMTRILAERDPVVRVKLALAATGLPDGELTTIVTDALASCPDGRRHALAEWLFGAASGGEGGALSRLSVVAADAVAETVREVLCVQEIHEQVQPNGPRHRTWKHLQQRLGSMEPEAAERQGNLLAALFAAGRLQAVADVDVVLERYQSTRQELLGSMPSGVKAEVAA
;
A
#
# COMPACT_ATOMS: atom_id res chain seq x y z
N VAL A 1 21.32 -30.61 -21.77
CA VAL A 1 20.88 -29.72 -20.69
C VAL A 1 21.74 -28.44 -20.63
N TRP A 2 23.07 -28.56 -20.73
CA TRP A 2 24.01 -27.45 -20.55
C TRP A 2 23.92 -26.34 -21.62
N GLY A 3 23.46 -26.65 -22.83
CA GLY A 3 23.22 -25.68 -23.89
C GLY A 3 21.77 -25.27 -24.06
N ALA A 4 20.88 -25.68 -23.16
CA ALA A 4 19.46 -25.36 -23.25
C ALA A 4 19.22 -23.86 -23.02
N GLN A 5 18.54 -23.23 -23.94
CA GLN A 5 18.11 -21.81 -23.81
C GLN A 5 16.79 -21.66 -23.07
N CYS A 6 15.95 -22.70 -23.08
CA CYS A 6 14.66 -22.72 -22.44
C CYS A 6 14.47 -23.97 -21.58
N VAL A 7 13.91 -23.79 -20.40
CA VAL A 7 13.39 -24.87 -19.54
C VAL A 7 11.88 -24.68 -19.40
N PHE A 8 11.13 -25.72 -19.72
CA PHE A 8 9.69 -25.80 -19.48
C PHE A 8 9.42 -26.87 -18.42
N ILE A 9 8.75 -26.52 -17.34
CA ILE A 9 8.40 -27.40 -16.23
C ILE A 9 6.91 -27.61 -16.27
N ASP A 10 6.49 -28.75 -16.80
CA ASP A 10 5.08 -29.10 -16.86
C ASP A 10 4.58 -29.66 -15.53
N GLU A 11 3.31 -29.40 -15.20
CA GLU A 11 2.64 -29.86 -13.98
C GLU A 11 3.41 -29.58 -12.68
N ILE A 12 4.03 -28.40 -12.57
CA ILE A 12 4.87 -28.04 -11.42
C ILE A 12 4.14 -28.16 -10.08
N SER A 13 2.81 -27.99 -10.07
CA SER A 13 1.93 -28.13 -8.90
C SER A 13 1.79 -29.57 -8.37
N ARG A 14 2.18 -30.58 -9.18
CA ARG A 14 2.24 -31.98 -8.72
C ARG A 14 3.55 -32.36 -8.07
N ALA A 15 4.55 -31.49 -8.15
CA ALA A 15 5.82 -31.71 -7.50
C ALA A 15 5.69 -31.52 -5.99
N ARG A 16 6.20 -32.48 -5.21
CA ARG A 16 6.26 -32.37 -3.75
C ARG A 16 7.16 -31.21 -3.34
N LEU A 17 6.94 -30.62 -2.17
CA LEU A 17 7.69 -29.46 -1.66
C LEU A 17 9.22 -29.66 -1.68
N ASP A 18 9.69 -30.89 -1.37
CA ASP A 18 11.13 -31.22 -1.44
C ASP A 18 11.70 -31.16 -2.86
N VAL A 19 10.89 -31.49 -3.86
CA VAL A 19 11.24 -31.38 -5.27
C VAL A 19 11.13 -29.93 -5.74
N GLN A 20 10.07 -29.21 -5.34
CA GLN A 20 9.93 -27.78 -5.62
C GLN A 20 11.17 -27.00 -5.14
N ASN A 21 11.68 -27.30 -3.94
CA ASN A 21 12.87 -26.68 -3.40
C ASN A 21 14.12 -26.89 -4.28
N ARG A 22 14.23 -28.01 -4.99
CA ARG A 22 15.34 -28.26 -5.93
C ARG A 22 15.25 -27.48 -7.23
N LEU A 23 14.07 -26.89 -7.54
CA LEU A 23 13.88 -26.05 -8.71
C LEU A 23 14.35 -24.61 -8.49
N PHE A 24 14.49 -24.16 -7.24
CA PHE A 24 14.90 -22.79 -6.93
C PHE A 24 16.21 -22.38 -7.62
N PRO A 25 17.31 -23.17 -7.58
CA PRO A 25 18.54 -22.79 -8.26
C PRO A 25 18.38 -22.67 -9.78
N ILE A 26 17.52 -23.51 -10.40
CA ILE A 26 17.29 -23.48 -11.84
C ILE A 26 16.54 -22.21 -12.22
N ILE A 27 15.45 -21.92 -11.49
CA ILE A 27 14.55 -20.83 -11.83
C ILE A 27 15.17 -19.47 -11.51
N HIS A 28 15.88 -19.35 -10.39
CA HIS A 28 16.43 -18.07 -9.92
C HIS A 28 17.89 -17.87 -10.30
N GLU A 29 18.73 -18.86 -10.02
CA GLU A 29 20.18 -18.71 -10.15
C GLU A 29 20.71 -19.20 -11.50
N LYS A 30 19.88 -19.85 -12.31
CA LYS A 30 20.28 -20.54 -13.55
C LYS A 30 21.39 -21.54 -13.30
N ARG A 31 21.24 -22.38 -12.25
CA ARG A 31 22.23 -23.37 -11.85
C ARG A 31 21.62 -24.73 -11.61
N VAL A 32 22.37 -25.78 -11.90
CA VAL A 32 22.07 -27.16 -11.53
C VAL A 32 23.28 -27.74 -10.83
N GLN A 33 23.11 -28.21 -9.59
CA GLN A 33 24.19 -28.76 -8.76
C GLN A 33 25.45 -27.84 -8.69
N GLY A 34 25.22 -26.54 -8.60
CA GLY A 34 26.29 -25.54 -8.55
C GLY A 34 26.87 -25.13 -9.92
N ILE A 35 26.57 -25.85 -11.00
CA ILE A 35 27.06 -25.55 -12.36
C ILE A 35 26.12 -24.54 -13.01
N ALA A 36 26.67 -23.44 -13.55
CA ALA A 36 25.92 -22.41 -14.23
C ALA A 36 25.34 -22.91 -15.58
N LEU A 37 24.08 -22.54 -15.83
CA LEU A 37 23.41 -22.74 -17.12
C LEU A 37 23.48 -21.43 -17.92
N GLU A 38 24.62 -21.14 -18.49
CA GLU A 38 24.91 -19.83 -19.12
C GLU A 38 23.99 -19.52 -20.29
N SER A 39 23.60 -20.54 -21.05
CA SER A 39 22.68 -20.41 -22.19
C SER A 39 21.21 -20.28 -21.79
N LEU A 40 20.84 -20.52 -20.51
CA LEU A 40 19.45 -20.55 -20.10
C LEU A 40 18.87 -19.13 -20.02
N GLU A 41 18.00 -18.78 -20.95
CA GLU A 41 17.31 -17.49 -21.01
C GLU A 41 15.87 -17.59 -20.47
N HIS A 42 15.13 -18.61 -20.89
CA HIS A 42 13.70 -18.73 -20.64
C HIS A 42 13.36 -19.84 -19.66
N ARG A 43 12.53 -19.54 -18.68
CA ARG A 43 12.05 -20.48 -17.65
C ARG A 43 10.55 -20.38 -17.56
N TRP A 44 9.88 -21.43 -18.03
CA TRP A 44 8.44 -21.54 -18.09
C TRP A 44 7.96 -22.67 -17.19
N ALA A 45 6.81 -22.50 -16.60
CA ALA A 45 6.12 -23.59 -15.90
C ALA A 45 4.63 -23.57 -16.25
N ALA A 46 4.03 -24.75 -16.29
CA ALA A 46 2.59 -24.90 -16.39
C ALA A 46 2.06 -25.62 -15.15
N MET A 47 0.87 -25.24 -14.70
CA MET A 47 0.19 -25.86 -13.59
C MET A 47 -1.33 -25.75 -13.75
N ASN A 48 -2.03 -26.72 -13.19
CA ASN A 48 -3.45 -26.60 -12.94
C ASN A 48 -3.68 -25.75 -11.67
N PRO A 49 -4.82 -25.04 -11.55
CA PRO A 49 -5.17 -24.35 -10.32
C PRO A 49 -5.10 -25.30 -9.12
N PRO A 50 -4.54 -24.86 -7.98
CA PRO A 50 -4.60 -25.69 -6.77
C PRO A 50 -6.05 -25.90 -6.36
N GLY A 51 -6.42 -27.15 -6.03
CA GLY A 51 -7.74 -27.48 -5.49
C GLY A 51 -7.89 -26.79 -4.13
N GLY A 52 -8.79 -25.79 -4.02
CA GLY A 52 -9.15 -25.16 -2.75
C GLY A 52 -10.32 -25.89 -2.10
N GLU A 53 -10.41 -25.86 -0.78
CA GLU A 53 -11.59 -26.36 -0.01
C GLU A 53 -12.87 -25.56 -0.33
N GLU A 54 -12.74 -24.39 -0.98
CA GLU A 54 -13.83 -23.51 -1.41
C GLU A 54 -14.08 -23.52 -2.94
N ALA A 55 -13.44 -24.44 -3.70
CA ALA A 55 -13.83 -24.65 -5.08
C ALA A 55 -15.28 -25.15 -5.06
N ASP A 56 -16.19 -24.40 -5.68
CA ASP A 56 -17.59 -24.81 -5.84
C ASP A 56 -17.64 -26.27 -6.22
N ALA A 57 -18.53 -27.04 -5.58
CA ALA A 57 -18.61 -28.51 -5.69
C ALA A 57 -18.71 -29.04 -7.14
N ASP A 58 -18.95 -28.16 -8.10
CA ASP A 58 -19.04 -28.43 -9.53
C ASP A 58 -17.67 -28.41 -10.26
N ASP A 59 -16.63 -27.76 -9.70
CA ASP A 59 -15.29 -27.63 -10.33
C ASP A 59 -14.23 -28.61 -9.76
N SER A 60 -14.55 -29.35 -8.72
CA SER A 60 -13.58 -30.02 -7.85
C SER A 60 -12.89 -31.28 -8.39
N PRO A 61 -13.46 -32.15 -9.23
CA PRO A 61 -12.81 -33.43 -9.58
C PRO A 61 -11.68 -33.28 -10.63
N ALA A 62 -11.69 -32.21 -11.43
CA ALA A 62 -10.83 -32.10 -12.60
C ALA A 62 -9.33 -31.91 -12.28
N TYR A 63 -9.01 -31.37 -11.09
CA TYR A 63 -7.64 -31.02 -10.74
C TYR A 63 -7.11 -31.73 -9.49
N ALA A 64 -7.65 -32.90 -9.19
CA ALA A 64 -7.18 -33.72 -8.08
C ALA A 64 -5.66 -33.98 -8.18
N GLY A 65 -4.94 -33.67 -7.09
CA GLY A 65 -3.48 -33.80 -7.01
C GLY A 65 -2.67 -32.55 -7.39
N SER A 66 -3.32 -31.44 -7.78
CA SER A 66 -2.67 -30.16 -7.90
C SER A 66 -2.54 -29.50 -6.52
N GLN A 67 -1.32 -29.21 -6.08
CA GLN A 67 -1.04 -28.55 -4.80
C GLN A 67 -0.61 -27.09 -5.02
N PRO A 68 -0.86 -26.20 -4.05
CA PRO A 68 -0.30 -24.85 -4.08
C PRO A 68 1.22 -24.90 -4.21
N LEU A 69 1.78 -23.97 -4.98
CA LEU A 69 3.23 -23.76 -5.00
C LEU A 69 3.67 -23.12 -3.69
N ASP A 70 4.89 -23.45 -3.27
CA ASP A 70 5.57 -22.61 -2.28
C ASP A 70 5.56 -21.15 -2.74
N LEU A 71 5.11 -20.23 -1.88
CA LEU A 71 5.00 -18.81 -2.23
C LEU A 71 6.33 -18.21 -2.67
N ALA A 72 7.45 -18.66 -2.06
CA ALA A 72 8.77 -18.19 -2.43
C ALA A 72 9.18 -18.71 -3.82
N LEU A 73 8.69 -19.87 -4.25
CA LEU A 73 8.88 -20.38 -5.61
C LEU A 73 8.01 -19.60 -6.61
N ALA A 74 6.73 -19.44 -6.32
CA ALA A 74 5.81 -18.64 -7.12
C ALA A 74 6.32 -17.20 -7.31
N ASP A 75 6.88 -16.60 -6.25
CA ASP A 75 7.47 -15.26 -6.28
C ASP A 75 8.71 -15.12 -7.19
N ARG A 76 9.24 -16.19 -7.75
CA ARG A 76 10.37 -16.16 -8.68
C ARG A 76 9.98 -16.12 -10.15
N PHE A 77 8.73 -16.45 -10.47
CA PHE A 77 8.21 -16.26 -11.81
C PHE A 77 7.75 -14.82 -12.01
N ALA A 78 8.26 -14.16 -13.06
CA ALA A 78 7.94 -12.77 -13.30
C ALA A 78 6.46 -12.56 -13.66
N LEU A 79 5.88 -13.46 -14.43
CA LEU A 79 4.50 -13.41 -14.89
C LEU A 79 3.74 -14.68 -14.51
N HIS A 80 2.47 -14.50 -14.19
CA HIS A 80 1.49 -15.54 -13.89
C HIS A 80 0.31 -15.35 -14.83
N VAL A 81 0.31 -16.09 -15.94
CA VAL A 81 -0.72 -15.99 -16.97
C VAL A 81 -1.82 -17.01 -16.67
N ARG A 82 -3.04 -16.54 -16.43
CA ARG A 82 -4.21 -17.41 -16.31
C ARG A 82 -4.72 -17.77 -17.68
N VAL A 83 -4.84 -19.07 -17.94
CA VAL A 83 -5.49 -19.58 -19.14
C VAL A 83 -6.99 -19.71 -18.84
N PRO A 84 -7.86 -19.13 -19.67
CA PRO A 84 -9.30 -19.25 -19.49
C PRO A 84 -9.77 -20.70 -19.52
N ASP A 85 -10.79 -21.03 -18.74
CA ASP A 85 -11.49 -22.33 -18.84
C ASP A 85 -12.15 -22.47 -20.20
N TRP A 86 -12.30 -23.70 -20.67
CA TRP A 86 -12.97 -24.02 -21.94
C TRP A 86 -14.34 -23.34 -22.09
N ARG A 87 -15.10 -23.26 -21.01
CA ARG A 87 -16.43 -22.62 -20.98
C ARG A 87 -16.39 -21.10 -21.19
N ALA A 88 -15.27 -20.48 -20.95
CA ALA A 88 -15.08 -19.02 -21.12
C ALA A 88 -14.80 -18.64 -22.58
N PHE A 89 -14.45 -19.62 -23.43
CA PHE A 89 -14.26 -19.39 -24.86
C PHE A 89 -15.61 -19.27 -25.59
N GLY A 90 -15.70 -18.32 -26.51
CA GLY A 90 -16.83 -18.25 -27.43
C GLY A 90 -16.84 -19.42 -28.42
N GLN A 91 -18.01 -19.70 -29.04
CA GLN A 91 -18.17 -20.84 -29.94
C GLN A 91 -17.11 -20.86 -31.05
N ALA A 92 -16.82 -19.71 -31.68
CA ALA A 92 -15.82 -19.63 -32.76
C ALA A 92 -14.40 -19.98 -32.27
N GLU A 93 -14.06 -19.60 -31.03
CA GLU A 93 -12.76 -19.90 -30.43
C GLU A 93 -12.65 -21.38 -30.08
N GLN A 94 -13.72 -21.98 -29.52
CA GLN A 94 -13.79 -23.41 -29.25
C GLN A 94 -13.60 -24.24 -30.52
N GLU A 95 -14.29 -23.86 -31.58
CA GLU A 95 -14.13 -24.51 -32.91
C GLU A 95 -12.72 -24.31 -33.47
N ALA A 96 -12.10 -23.15 -33.28
CA ALA A 96 -10.74 -22.89 -33.72
C ALA A 96 -9.72 -23.78 -32.96
N VAL A 97 -9.87 -23.94 -31.65
CA VAL A 97 -9.02 -24.82 -30.85
C VAL A 97 -9.17 -26.29 -31.29
N ILE A 98 -10.40 -26.77 -31.53
CA ILE A 98 -10.65 -28.13 -32.02
C ILE A 98 -9.99 -28.35 -33.38
N ARG A 99 -10.14 -27.39 -34.29
CA ARG A 99 -9.51 -27.46 -35.63
C ARG A 99 -7.99 -27.45 -35.55
N ALA A 100 -7.42 -26.59 -34.71
CA ALA A 100 -5.98 -26.51 -34.50
C ALA A 100 -5.37 -27.83 -33.95
N ALA A 101 -6.12 -28.56 -33.13
CA ALA A 101 -5.68 -29.85 -32.60
C ALA A 101 -5.65 -30.97 -33.69
N GLN A 102 -6.40 -30.78 -34.79
CA GLN A 102 -6.49 -31.76 -35.88
C GLN A 102 -5.51 -31.51 -37.05
N VAL A 103 -5.04 -30.28 -37.16
CA VAL A 103 -4.18 -29.87 -38.28
C VAL A 103 -2.80 -29.53 -37.72
N GLN A 104 -1.78 -30.28 -38.12
CA GLN A 104 -0.40 -29.82 -37.86
C GLN A 104 -0.14 -28.61 -38.78
N PRO A 105 0.27 -27.46 -38.19
CA PRO A 105 0.60 -26.29 -38.97
C PRO A 105 1.75 -26.65 -39.92
N ASP A 106 1.60 -26.24 -41.17
CA ASP A 106 2.61 -26.30 -42.19
C ASP A 106 3.92 -25.63 -41.71
N GLU A 107 5.05 -26.17 -42.12
CA GLU A 107 6.38 -25.68 -41.73
C GLU A 107 6.60 -24.24 -42.21
N GLU A 108 6.06 -23.85 -43.32
CA GLU A 108 6.11 -22.49 -43.86
C GLU A 108 5.30 -21.52 -42.97
N ALA A 109 4.09 -21.89 -42.53
CA ALA A 109 3.26 -21.11 -41.64
C ALA A 109 3.92 -20.93 -40.23
N ARG A 110 4.59 -21.98 -39.74
CA ARG A 110 5.39 -21.90 -38.49
C ARG A 110 6.57 -20.94 -38.64
N ALA A 111 7.30 -21.01 -39.77
CA ALA A 111 8.43 -20.13 -40.06
C ALA A 111 8.00 -18.67 -40.15
N GLN A 112 6.88 -18.37 -40.82
CA GLN A 112 6.32 -17.03 -40.93
C GLN A 112 5.87 -16.49 -39.56
N ALA A 113 5.16 -17.29 -38.79
CA ALA A 113 4.79 -16.91 -37.42
C ALA A 113 6.03 -16.66 -36.55
N GLY A 114 7.04 -17.52 -36.65
CA GLY A 114 8.32 -17.35 -35.93
C GLY A 114 9.03 -16.06 -36.30
N ALA A 115 9.08 -15.71 -37.58
CA ALA A 115 9.68 -14.48 -38.09
C ALA A 115 8.91 -13.23 -37.57
N HIS A 116 7.58 -13.29 -37.59
CA HIS A 116 6.74 -12.20 -37.04
C HIS A 116 7.01 -11.96 -35.55
N TRP A 117 7.04 -13.01 -34.77
CA TRP A 117 7.34 -12.90 -33.32
C TRP A 117 8.78 -12.42 -33.05
N ALA A 118 9.75 -12.87 -33.82
CA ALA A 118 11.12 -12.41 -33.72
C ALA A 118 11.23 -10.90 -33.98
N ALA A 119 10.55 -10.42 -35.03
CA ALA A 119 10.50 -8.99 -35.35
C ALA A 119 9.82 -8.16 -34.23
N ALA A 120 8.71 -8.64 -33.65
CA ALA A 120 8.02 -7.98 -32.58
C ALA A 120 8.89 -7.94 -31.29
N LEU A 121 9.59 -9.01 -30.95
CA LEU A 121 10.53 -9.07 -29.82
C LEU A 121 11.71 -8.12 -30.03
N GLN A 122 12.27 -8.07 -31.24
CA GLN A 122 13.36 -7.15 -31.57
C GLN A 122 12.91 -5.69 -31.41
N ALA A 123 11.75 -5.34 -31.97
CA ALA A 123 11.16 -4.02 -31.83
C ALA A 123 10.86 -3.64 -30.35
N THR A 124 10.47 -4.63 -29.53
CA THR A 124 10.27 -4.44 -28.09
C THR A 124 11.59 -4.14 -27.38
N ARG A 125 12.65 -4.91 -27.66
CA ARG A 125 13.99 -4.72 -27.08
C ARG A 125 14.56 -3.33 -27.40
N GLU A 126 14.34 -2.84 -28.60
CA GLU A 126 14.79 -1.52 -29.04
C GLU A 126 14.04 -0.38 -28.32
N ARG A 127 12.74 -0.58 -28.01
CA ARG A 127 11.91 0.42 -27.32
C ARG A 127 12.10 0.44 -25.82
N LEU A 128 12.46 -0.68 -25.21
CA LEU A 128 12.51 -0.84 -23.75
C LEU A 128 13.40 0.21 -23.05
N PRO A 129 14.62 0.55 -23.52
CA PRO A 129 15.44 1.57 -22.86
C PRO A 129 14.77 2.95 -22.85
N MET A 130 14.10 3.33 -23.94
CA MET A 130 13.36 4.60 -24.04
C MET A 130 12.18 4.63 -23.07
N VAL A 131 11.41 3.53 -22.99
CA VAL A 131 10.30 3.40 -22.03
C VAL A 131 10.82 3.50 -20.58
N GLN A 132 11.95 2.87 -20.28
CA GLN A 132 12.57 2.95 -18.96
C GLN A 132 12.98 4.38 -18.57
N VAL A 133 13.57 5.12 -19.49
CA VAL A 133 13.95 6.53 -19.27
C VAL A 133 12.70 7.40 -19.08
N GLN A 134 11.70 7.22 -19.93
CA GLN A 134 10.49 8.05 -19.93
C GLN A 134 9.60 7.79 -18.72
N TRP A 135 9.40 6.52 -18.33
CA TRP A 135 8.38 6.10 -17.40
C TRP A 135 8.91 5.51 -16.10
N GLY A 136 10.20 5.26 -15.98
CA GLY A 136 10.79 4.54 -14.84
C GLY A 136 10.43 5.15 -13.49
N ALA A 137 10.51 6.48 -13.33
CA ALA A 137 10.18 7.16 -12.09
C ALA A 137 8.67 7.07 -11.75
N SER A 138 7.80 7.26 -12.75
CA SER A 138 6.34 7.18 -12.57
C SER A 138 5.89 5.75 -12.25
N VAL A 139 6.46 4.76 -12.93
CA VAL A 139 6.21 3.34 -12.67
C VAL A 139 6.69 2.93 -11.27
N ALA A 140 7.86 3.38 -10.84
CA ALA A 140 8.34 3.11 -9.48
C ALA A 140 7.40 3.69 -8.41
N ARG A 141 6.90 4.91 -8.62
CA ARG A 141 5.90 5.54 -7.73
C ARG A 141 4.59 4.75 -7.73
N TYR A 142 4.09 4.38 -8.89
CA TYR A 142 2.89 3.57 -9.05
C TYR A 142 3.01 2.24 -8.28
N VAL A 143 4.08 1.48 -8.49
CA VAL A 143 4.28 0.18 -7.83
C VAL A 143 4.39 0.32 -6.32
N ARG A 144 5.05 1.37 -5.81
CA ARG A 144 5.10 1.66 -4.38
C ARG A 144 3.71 1.88 -3.79
N LEU A 145 2.87 2.65 -4.47
CA LEU A 145 1.49 2.93 -4.05
C LEU A 145 0.62 1.67 -4.11
N LEU A 146 0.71 0.93 -5.22
CA LEU A 146 0.02 -0.35 -5.39
C LEU A 146 0.37 -1.34 -4.27
N ALA A 147 1.66 -1.48 -3.95
CA ALA A 147 2.13 -2.36 -2.88
C ALA A 147 1.58 -1.93 -1.51
N GLY A 148 1.48 -0.62 -1.24
CA GLY A 148 0.87 -0.09 -0.02
C GLY A 148 -0.60 -0.44 0.10
N LEU A 149 -1.39 -0.16 -0.93
CA LEU A 149 -2.84 -0.47 -0.96
C LEU A 149 -3.14 -1.97 -0.87
N LEU A 150 -2.33 -2.81 -1.54
CA LEU A 150 -2.45 -4.26 -1.43
C LEU A 150 -2.12 -4.75 -0.01
N ALA A 151 -1.11 -4.18 0.64
CA ALA A 151 -0.73 -4.52 2.01
C ALA A 151 -1.85 -4.19 3.03
N GLU A 152 -2.52 -3.04 2.89
CA GLU A 152 -3.70 -2.68 3.67
C GLU A 152 -4.84 -3.70 3.48
N GLY A 153 -4.91 -4.27 2.30
CA GLY A 153 -5.85 -5.35 1.97
C GLY A 153 -5.38 -6.75 2.36
N GLY A 154 -4.25 -6.92 3.04
CA GLY A 154 -3.72 -8.21 3.48
C GLY A 154 -2.85 -8.94 2.45
N ALA A 155 -2.61 -8.35 1.25
CA ALA A 155 -1.78 -8.94 0.20
C ALA A 155 -0.39 -8.27 0.18
N LEU A 156 0.58 -8.89 0.85
CA LEU A 156 1.94 -8.35 0.96
C LEU A 156 2.78 -8.68 -0.28
N LEU A 157 3.40 -7.67 -0.87
CA LEU A 157 4.38 -7.85 -1.94
C LEU A 157 5.80 -7.82 -1.36
N SER A 158 6.66 -8.76 -1.80
CA SER A 158 8.08 -8.70 -1.52
C SER A 158 8.75 -7.56 -2.31
N ALA A 159 9.90 -7.06 -1.83
CA ALA A 159 10.69 -6.07 -2.59
C ALA A 159 11.09 -6.59 -3.98
N ARG A 160 11.38 -7.89 -4.10
CA ARG A 160 11.64 -8.56 -5.38
C ARG A 160 10.42 -8.48 -6.28
N ARG A 161 9.22 -8.83 -5.76
CA ARG A 161 7.97 -8.77 -6.52
C ARG A 161 7.67 -7.36 -7.00
N ALA A 162 7.83 -6.36 -6.14
CA ALA A 162 7.66 -4.97 -6.53
C ALA A 162 8.59 -4.58 -7.70
N GLY A 163 9.86 -4.98 -7.65
CA GLY A 163 10.80 -4.78 -8.76
C GLY A 163 10.38 -5.50 -10.05
N MET A 164 9.89 -6.75 -9.94
CA MET A 164 9.37 -7.49 -11.10
C MET A 164 8.12 -6.84 -11.70
N VAL A 165 7.18 -6.39 -10.87
CA VAL A 165 5.99 -5.65 -11.36
C VAL A 165 6.41 -4.41 -12.15
N ALA A 166 7.35 -3.61 -11.64
CA ALA A 166 7.86 -2.45 -12.34
C ALA A 166 8.51 -2.82 -13.68
N GLY A 167 9.35 -3.85 -13.71
CA GLY A 167 9.94 -4.39 -14.93
C GLY A 167 8.90 -4.87 -15.94
N ASN A 168 7.87 -5.59 -15.46
CA ASN A 168 6.78 -6.09 -16.29
C ASN A 168 5.93 -4.96 -16.89
N VAL A 169 5.64 -3.89 -16.14
CA VAL A 169 4.94 -2.71 -16.70
C VAL A 169 5.71 -2.14 -17.89
N MET A 170 7.00 -1.94 -17.73
CA MET A 170 7.84 -1.35 -18.78
C MET A 170 8.00 -2.30 -19.97
N ALA A 171 8.19 -3.59 -19.75
CA ALA A 171 8.33 -4.58 -20.81
C ALA A 171 7.03 -4.78 -21.60
N ILE A 172 5.90 -4.88 -20.90
CA ILE A 172 4.57 -4.99 -21.54
C ILE A 172 4.25 -3.73 -22.33
N HIS A 173 4.56 -2.55 -21.79
CA HIS A 173 4.35 -1.29 -22.51
C HIS A 173 5.21 -1.19 -23.76
N ALA A 174 6.50 -1.55 -23.70
CA ALA A 174 7.37 -1.59 -24.85
C ALA A 174 6.88 -2.58 -25.91
N ALA A 175 6.39 -3.75 -25.51
CA ALA A 175 5.83 -4.75 -26.41
C ALA A 175 4.53 -4.25 -27.10
N ARG A 176 3.64 -3.62 -26.32
CA ARG A 176 2.41 -3.05 -26.86
C ARG A 176 2.68 -1.90 -27.82
N LEU A 177 3.64 -1.01 -27.50
CA LEU A 177 4.09 0.05 -28.41
C LEU A 177 4.72 -0.47 -29.70
N ALA A 178 5.28 -1.69 -29.70
CA ALA A 178 5.79 -2.32 -30.91
C ALA A 178 4.66 -2.75 -31.85
N LEU A 179 3.46 -3.00 -31.32
CA LEU A 179 2.27 -3.43 -32.05
C LEU A 179 1.32 -2.26 -32.38
N ASP A 180 1.19 -1.31 -31.46
CA ASP A 180 0.29 -0.15 -31.59
C ASP A 180 0.90 1.05 -30.86
N ALA A 181 1.15 2.14 -31.58
CA ALA A 181 1.75 3.36 -31.05
C ALA A 181 0.80 4.17 -30.13
N ALA A 182 -0.51 3.90 -30.15
CA ALA A 182 -1.52 4.65 -29.41
C ALA A 182 -1.79 4.09 -28.00
N VAL A 183 -1.08 3.04 -27.56
CA VAL A 183 -1.33 2.39 -26.28
C VAL A 183 -0.92 3.28 -25.09
N ARG A 184 -1.77 3.30 -24.07
CA ARG A 184 -1.49 4.03 -22.84
C ARG A 184 -0.67 3.18 -21.87
N ILE A 185 0.23 3.83 -21.14
CA ILE A 185 1.05 3.16 -20.12
C ILE A 185 0.17 2.63 -18.96
N GLU A 186 -0.91 3.31 -18.62
CA GLU A 186 -1.88 2.89 -17.61
C GLU A 186 -2.47 1.51 -17.90
N ASP A 187 -2.90 1.27 -19.16
CA ASP A 187 -3.43 -0.03 -19.58
C ASP A 187 -2.36 -1.14 -19.49
N SER A 188 -1.12 -0.79 -19.81
CA SER A 188 0.01 -1.72 -19.67
C SER A 188 0.32 -2.03 -18.20
N ALA A 189 0.18 -1.04 -17.31
CA ALA A 189 0.32 -1.22 -15.88
C ALA A 189 -0.81 -2.08 -15.29
N CYS A 190 -2.04 -1.94 -15.80
CA CYS A 190 -3.16 -2.79 -15.46
C CYS A 190 -2.90 -4.26 -15.80
N ILE A 191 -2.48 -4.51 -17.06
CA ILE A 191 -2.13 -5.86 -17.53
C ILE A 191 -0.99 -6.45 -16.70
N ALA A 192 0.06 -5.65 -16.44
CA ALA A 192 1.18 -6.08 -15.60
C ALA A 192 0.72 -6.45 -14.18
N ALA A 193 -0.16 -5.65 -13.56
CA ALA A 193 -0.68 -5.94 -12.24
C ALA A 193 -1.46 -7.27 -12.22
N LEU A 194 -2.35 -7.50 -13.19
CA LEU A 194 -3.14 -8.72 -13.30
C LEU A 194 -2.28 -9.99 -13.47
N HIS A 195 -1.18 -9.88 -14.21
CA HIS A 195 -0.32 -11.02 -14.54
C HIS A 195 0.96 -11.11 -13.72
N SER A 196 1.15 -10.29 -12.69
CA SER A 196 2.36 -10.33 -11.86
C SER A 196 2.11 -10.83 -10.44
N MET A 197 0.89 -11.23 -10.09
CA MET A 197 0.56 -11.63 -8.72
C MET A 197 0.71 -13.14 -8.51
N PRO A 198 1.56 -13.59 -7.56
CA PRO A 198 1.83 -15.02 -7.34
C PRO A 198 0.76 -15.71 -6.50
N PHE A 199 -0.19 -14.98 -5.93
CA PHE A 199 -1.08 -15.49 -4.89
C PHE A 199 -1.91 -16.67 -5.33
N ALA A 200 -2.51 -16.65 -6.51
CA ALA A 200 -3.33 -17.75 -7.01
C ALA A 200 -2.53 -19.05 -7.19
N ALA A 201 -1.29 -18.97 -7.65
CA ALA A 201 -0.42 -20.14 -7.78
C ALA A 201 -0.01 -20.71 -6.42
N ALA A 202 0.04 -19.88 -5.39
CA ALA A 202 0.36 -20.30 -4.02
C ALA A 202 -0.89 -20.62 -3.17
N GLY A 203 -2.07 -20.77 -3.79
CA GLY A 203 -3.31 -21.11 -3.09
C GLY A 203 -3.96 -19.93 -2.34
N GLY A 204 -3.48 -18.71 -2.53
CA GLY A 204 -4.06 -17.50 -1.94
C GLY A 204 -5.15 -16.90 -2.83
N THR A 205 -6.06 -16.15 -2.21
CA THR A 205 -7.15 -15.47 -2.90
C THR A 205 -6.91 -13.97 -2.94
N LEU A 206 -6.54 -13.44 -4.09
CA LEU A 206 -6.62 -12.02 -4.39
C LEU A 206 -7.63 -11.83 -5.52
N GLN A 207 -8.79 -11.27 -5.17
CA GLN A 207 -9.85 -11.02 -6.16
C GLN A 207 -9.40 -9.97 -7.17
N ASP A 208 -9.65 -10.23 -8.46
CA ASP A 208 -9.30 -9.29 -9.55
C ASP A 208 -9.98 -7.93 -9.36
N ALA A 209 -11.22 -7.90 -8.88
CA ALA A 209 -11.93 -6.65 -8.57
C ALA A 209 -11.17 -5.78 -7.54
N LYS A 210 -10.63 -6.40 -6.48
CA LYS A 210 -9.82 -5.72 -5.46
C LYS A 210 -8.50 -5.23 -6.05
N LEU A 211 -7.81 -6.07 -6.83
CA LEU A 211 -6.57 -5.70 -7.50
C LEU A 211 -6.78 -4.53 -8.47
N LEU A 212 -7.86 -4.54 -9.27
CA LEU A 212 -8.21 -3.47 -10.18
C LEU A 212 -8.58 -2.17 -9.46
N ALA A 213 -9.23 -2.25 -8.29
CA ALA A 213 -9.50 -1.08 -7.47
C ALA A 213 -8.20 -0.45 -6.94
N CYS A 214 -7.29 -1.28 -6.40
CA CYS A 214 -5.97 -0.83 -5.96
C CYS A 214 -5.14 -0.26 -7.13
N HIS A 215 -5.19 -0.90 -8.32
CA HIS A 215 -4.52 -0.40 -9.52
C HIS A 215 -4.99 1.00 -9.89
N ARG A 216 -6.32 1.20 -10.02
CA ARG A 216 -6.90 2.50 -10.39
C ARG A 216 -6.51 3.60 -9.42
N GLU A 217 -6.59 3.32 -8.13
CA GLU A 217 -6.23 4.29 -7.10
C GLU A 217 -4.72 4.58 -7.09
N ALA A 218 -3.87 3.55 -7.17
CA ALA A 218 -2.42 3.71 -7.24
C ALA A 218 -2.01 4.50 -8.49
N TRP A 219 -2.65 4.25 -9.64
CA TRP A 219 -2.36 4.98 -10.87
C TRP A 219 -2.77 6.44 -10.78
N ARG A 220 -3.99 6.71 -10.31
CA ARG A 220 -4.49 8.07 -10.10
C ARG A 220 -3.54 8.90 -9.23
N GLN A 221 -3.03 8.31 -8.14
CA GLN A 221 -2.07 8.98 -7.26
C GLN A 221 -0.67 9.12 -7.88
N ALA A 222 -0.24 8.17 -8.71
CA ALA A 222 1.07 8.21 -9.36
C ALA A 222 1.12 9.20 -10.54
N ASP A 223 0.03 9.32 -11.30
CA ASP A 223 -0.11 10.19 -12.46
C ASP A 223 -0.38 11.65 -12.06
N ALA A 224 -0.91 11.87 -10.85
CA ALA A 224 -1.06 13.21 -10.32
C ALA A 224 0.29 13.93 -10.31
N LYS A 225 0.34 15.13 -10.90
CA LYS A 225 1.56 15.92 -10.99
C LYS A 225 2.17 16.05 -9.60
N ALA A 226 3.48 15.82 -9.48
CA ALA A 226 4.18 15.88 -8.20
C ALA A 226 4.06 17.27 -7.50
N GLU A 227 3.60 18.28 -8.26
CA GLU A 227 3.34 19.65 -7.83
C GLU A 227 1.89 19.86 -7.32
N ASP A 228 0.97 18.89 -7.54
CA ASP A 228 -0.39 19.03 -7.02
C ASP A 228 -0.38 18.93 -5.49
N PRO A 229 -0.77 20.02 -4.80
CA PRO A 229 -0.78 20.05 -3.33
C PRO A 229 -1.58 18.90 -2.72
N MET A 230 -2.71 18.52 -3.34
CA MET A 230 -3.58 17.45 -2.86
C MET A 230 -2.88 16.08 -2.88
N THR A 231 -2.13 15.79 -3.93
CA THR A 231 -1.33 14.56 -4.01
C THR A 231 -0.29 14.46 -2.90
N ARG A 232 0.36 15.57 -2.55
CA ARG A 232 1.33 15.62 -1.45
C ARG A 232 0.65 15.39 -0.10
N ILE A 233 -0.51 16.01 0.10
CA ILE A 233 -1.30 15.88 1.32
C ILE A 233 -1.76 14.43 1.52
N LEU A 234 -2.33 13.80 0.49
CA LEU A 234 -2.82 12.42 0.55
C LEU A 234 -1.69 11.37 0.65
N ALA A 235 -0.49 11.67 0.14
CA ALA A 235 0.66 10.78 0.25
C ALA A 235 1.31 10.81 1.65
N GLU A 236 1.03 11.84 2.45
CA GLU A 236 1.58 11.95 3.80
C GLU A 236 0.88 10.98 4.76
N ARG A 237 1.67 10.19 5.48
CA ARG A 237 1.17 9.18 6.42
C ARG A 237 0.93 9.71 7.82
N ASP A 238 1.70 10.70 8.24
CA ASP A 238 1.52 11.31 9.55
C ASP A 238 0.32 12.26 9.53
N PRO A 239 -0.73 11.99 10.33
CA PRO A 239 -1.94 12.80 10.33
C PRO A 239 -1.69 14.27 10.69
N VAL A 240 -0.75 14.55 11.59
CA VAL A 240 -0.40 15.91 12.02
C VAL A 240 0.28 16.67 10.88
N VAL A 241 1.25 16.03 10.22
CA VAL A 241 1.94 16.60 9.06
C VAL A 241 0.97 16.81 7.90
N ARG A 242 0.03 15.87 7.70
CA ARG A 242 -1.02 15.98 6.68
C ARG A 242 -1.90 17.21 6.88
N VAL A 243 -2.34 17.49 8.11
CA VAL A 243 -3.12 18.69 8.43
C VAL A 243 -2.29 19.97 8.19
N LYS A 244 -1.00 19.99 8.56
CA LYS A 244 -0.10 21.12 8.27
C LYS A 244 0.00 21.41 6.77
N LEU A 245 0.19 20.38 5.96
CA LEU A 245 0.25 20.50 4.50
C LEU A 245 -1.08 21.00 3.93
N ALA A 246 -2.20 20.50 4.45
CA ALA A 246 -3.55 20.89 4.02
C ALA A 246 -3.83 22.37 4.31
N LEU A 247 -3.46 22.87 5.49
CA LEU A 247 -3.61 24.27 5.86
C LEU A 247 -2.68 25.21 5.07
N ALA A 248 -1.48 24.74 4.72
CA ALA A 248 -0.52 25.49 3.90
C ALA A 248 -0.89 25.52 2.41
N ALA A 249 -1.76 24.63 1.95
CA ALA A 249 -2.14 24.51 0.55
C ALA A 249 -3.12 25.64 0.16
N THR A 250 -2.76 26.47 -0.81
CA THR A 250 -3.64 27.46 -1.38
C THR A 250 -4.66 26.81 -2.31
N GLY A 251 -5.94 27.14 -2.14
CA GLY A 251 -7.03 26.65 -3.00
C GLY A 251 -7.56 25.25 -2.63
N LEU A 252 -7.19 24.70 -1.48
CA LEU A 252 -7.81 23.46 -0.98
C LEU A 252 -9.27 23.76 -0.58
N PRO A 253 -10.25 22.97 -1.10
CA PRO A 253 -11.65 23.13 -0.73
C PRO A 253 -11.88 22.86 0.78
N ASP A 254 -12.76 23.66 1.41
CA ASP A 254 -13.02 23.57 2.85
C ASP A 254 -13.62 22.20 3.27
N GLY A 255 -14.38 21.55 2.38
CA GLY A 255 -14.88 20.20 2.61
C GLY A 255 -13.77 19.15 2.71
N GLU A 256 -12.72 19.27 1.89
CA GLU A 256 -11.56 18.38 1.93
C GLU A 256 -10.70 18.64 3.16
N LEU A 257 -10.49 19.93 3.51
CA LEU A 257 -9.80 20.30 4.75
C LEU A 257 -10.54 19.73 5.98
N THR A 258 -11.86 19.85 6.00
CA THR A 258 -12.72 19.29 7.05
C THR A 258 -12.49 17.78 7.20
N THR A 259 -12.51 17.05 6.10
CA THR A 259 -12.27 15.58 6.10
C THR A 259 -10.90 15.25 6.64
N ILE A 260 -9.85 15.92 6.17
CA ILE A 260 -8.46 15.69 6.60
C ILE A 260 -8.29 15.94 8.11
N VAL A 261 -8.89 17.02 8.64
CA VAL A 261 -8.82 17.36 10.06
C VAL A 261 -9.60 16.35 10.89
N THR A 262 -10.79 15.96 10.47
CA THR A 262 -11.62 14.97 11.17
C THR A 262 -10.93 13.61 11.23
N ASP A 263 -10.36 13.15 10.13
CA ASP A 263 -9.58 11.90 10.07
C ASP A 263 -8.34 11.95 10.97
N ALA A 264 -7.65 13.09 11.00
CA ALA A 264 -6.49 13.28 11.87
C ALA A 264 -6.86 13.23 13.36
N LEU A 265 -7.93 13.90 13.75
CA LEU A 265 -8.43 13.85 15.14
C LEU A 265 -8.88 12.44 15.54
N ALA A 266 -9.50 11.69 14.62
CA ALA A 266 -9.94 10.32 14.87
C ALA A 266 -8.77 9.32 14.96
N SER A 267 -7.75 9.49 14.12
CA SER A 267 -6.62 8.54 14.01
C SER A 267 -5.46 8.83 14.95
N CYS A 268 -5.30 10.08 15.42
CA CYS A 268 -4.24 10.43 16.35
C CYS A 268 -4.50 9.85 17.76
N PRO A 269 -3.48 9.25 18.38
CA PRO A 269 -3.58 8.84 19.78
C PRO A 269 -3.64 10.05 20.72
N ASP A 270 -4.10 9.80 21.95
CA ASP A 270 -4.12 10.81 23.00
C ASP A 270 -2.75 11.48 23.18
N GLY A 271 -2.75 12.72 23.56
CA GLY A 271 -1.57 13.58 23.55
C GLY A 271 -1.36 14.22 22.17
N ARG A 272 -1.13 13.44 21.10
CA ARG A 272 -0.98 14.00 19.75
C ARG A 272 -2.24 14.71 19.25
N ARG A 273 -3.40 14.07 19.45
CA ARG A 273 -4.71 14.65 19.11
C ARG A 273 -4.95 15.97 19.83
N HIS A 274 -4.61 16.04 21.13
CA HIS A 274 -4.82 17.25 21.94
C HIS A 274 -3.89 18.37 21.51
N ALA A 275 -2.61 18.08 21.24
CA ALA A 275 -1.67 19.08 20.74
C ALA A 275 -2.08 19.61 19.35
N LEU A 276 -2.60 18.74 18.48
CA LEU A 276 -3.12 19.14 17.17
C LEU A 276 -4.35 20.04 17.30
N ALA A 277 -5.30 19.67 18.16
CA ALA A 277 -6.52 20.45 18.41
C ALA A 277 -6.18 21.81 19.02
N GLU A 278 -5.30 21.88 20.02
CA GLU A 278 -4.82 23.14 20.62
C GLU A 278 -4.16 24.04 19.57
N TRP A 279 -3.33 23.48 18.72
CA TRP A 279 -2.68 24.23 17.64
C TRP A 279 -3.70 24.77 16.61
N LEU A 280 -4.68 23.95 16.19
CA LEU A 280 -5.75 24.39 15.29
C LEU A 280 -6.59 25.50 15.90
N PHE A 281 -6.88 25.41 17.20
CA PHE A 281 -7.64 26.41 17.94
C PHE A 281 -6.86 27.71 18.09
N GLY A 282 -5.57 27.66 18.41
CA GLY A 282 -4.68 28.82 18.50
C GLY A 282 -4.44 29.49 17.15
N ALA A 283 -4.33 28.73 16.07
CA ALA A 283 -4.22 29.26 14.72
C ALA A 283 -5.51 29.97 14.23
N ALA A 284 -6.64 29.76 14.93
CA ALA A 284 -7.89 30.47 14.66
C ALA A 284 -7.91 31.91 15.19
N SER A 285 -7.06 32.25 16.16
CA SER A 285 -7.00 33.58 16.78
C SER A 285 -6.40 34.66 15.88
N GLY A 286 -5.89 34.30 14.70
CA GLY A 286 -5.22 35.19 13.74
C GLY A 286 -6.11 35.99 12.77
N GLY A 287 -7.42 36.20 13.06
CA GLY A 287 -8.33 37.04 12.26
C GLY A 287 -9.25 36.31 11.28
N GLU A 288 -9.98 37.07 10.45
CA GLU A 288 -10.89 36.54 9.39
C GLU A 288 -10.09 35.62 8.45
N GLY A 289 -10.34 34.30 8.52
CA GLY A 289 -9.66 33.27 7.73
C GLY A 289 -8.88 32.23 8.52
N GLY A 290 -9.00 32.22 9.85
CA GLY A 290 -8.37 31.20 10.72
C GLY A 290 -8.77 29.77 10.36
N ALA A 291 -7.97 28.79 10.78
CA ALA A 291 -8.16 27.37 10.45
C ALA A 291 -9.59 26.87 10.74
N LEU A 292 -10.17 27.27 11.88
CA LEU A 292 -11.53 26.84 12.28
C LEU A 292 -12.64 27.39 11.39
N SER A 293 -12.49 28.58 10.83
CA SER A 293 -13.53 29.19 9.97
C SER A 293 -13.71 28.43 8.64
N ARG A 294 -12.73 27.64 8.25
CA ARG A 294 -12.73 26.79 7.06
C ARG A 294 -13.27 25.38 7.33
N LEU A 295 -13.50 25.02 8.57
CA LEU A 295 -14.04 23.71 8.93
C LEU A 295 -15.56 23.73 8.99
N SER A 296 -16.18 22.57 8.77
CA SER A 296 -17.61 22.40 9.07
C SER A 296 -17.85 22.62 10.56
N VAL A 297 -19.08 23.05 10.92
CA VAL A 297 -19.47 23.26 12.33
C VAL A 297 -19.17 22.03 13.18
N VAL A 298 -19.48 20.83 12.68
CA VAL A 298 -19.25 19.56 13.41
C VAL A 298 -17.74 19.31 13.65
N ALA A 299 -16.89 19.61 12.67
CA ALA A 299 -15.45 19.43 12.83
C ALA A 299 -14.85 20.50 13.76
N ALA A 300 -15.31 21.75 13.68
CA ALA A 300 -14.91 22.82 14.58
C ALA A 300 -15.32 22.51 16.02
N ASP A 301 -16.53 22.00 16.25
CA ASP A 301 -16.99 21.53 17.56
C ASP A 301 -16.12 20.39 18.10
N ALA A 302 -15.74 19.42 17.27
CA ALA A 302 -14.84 18.32 17.67
C ALA A 302 -13.46 18.84 18.10
N VAL A 303 -12.90 19.83 17.38
CA VAL A 303 -11.68 20.52 17.81
C VAL A 303 -11.87 21.21 19.16
N ALA A 304 -12.93 21.99 19.31
CA ALA A 304 -13.22 22.73 20.54
C ALA A 304 -13.42 21.79 21.75
N GLU A 305 -14.15 20.70 21.59
CA GLU A 305 -14.31 19.68 22.62
C GLU A 305 -12.96 19.06 23.04
N THR A 306 -12.11 18.74 22.08
CA THR A 306 -10.76 18.20 22.37
C THR A 306 -9.88 19.23 23.08
N VAL A 307 -9.95 20.49 22.68
CA VAL A 307 -9.20 21.60 23.31
C VAL A 307 -9.70 21.84 24.73
N ARG A 308 -10.98 21.71 25.00
CA ARG A 308 -11.56 21.87 26.32
C ARG A 308 -10.94 20.92 27.35
N GLU A 309 -10.54 19.71 26.96
CA GLU A 309 -9.81 18.77 27.81
C GLU A 309 -8.43 19.31 28.23
N VAL A 310 -7.85 20.25 27.48
CA VAL A 310 -6.55 20.87 27.77
C VAL A 310 -6.68 22.20 28.53
N LEU A 311 -7.67 23.02 28.18
CA LEU A 311 -7.79 24.38 28.68
C LEU A 311 -8.70 24.50 29.91
N CYS A 312 -9.63 23.58 30.11
CA CYS A 312 -10.58 23.66 31.20
C CYS A 312 -10.16 22.77 32.39
N VAL A 313 -10.21 23.34 33.58
CA VAL A 313 -9.98 22.60 34.84
C VAL A 313 -11.06 21.51 34.98
N GLN A 314 -10.61 20.29 35.21
CA GLN A 314 -11.46 19.13 35.45
C GLN A 314 -11.48 18.82 36.95
N GLU A 315 -12.66 18.85 37.56
CA GLU A 315 -12.83 18.37 38.94
C GLU A 315 -13.06 16.85 38.92
N ILE A 316 -12.20 16.13 39.64
CA ILE A 316 -12.31 14.67 39.75
C ILE A 316 -13.03 14.34 41.04
N HIS A 317 -14.28 13.91 40.95
CA HIS A 317 -15.11 13.51 42.10
C HIS A 317 -15.07 12.00 42.39
N GLU A 318 -14.07 11.29 41.89
CA GLU A 318 -14.03 9.85 42.00
C GLU A 318 -13.33 9.36 43.27
N GLN A 319 -13.97 8.45 44.02
CA GLN A 319 -13.33 7.76 45.13
C GLN A 319 -12.43 6.63 44.58
N VAL A 320 -11.14 6.87 44.58
CA VAL A 320 -10.15 5.89 44.15
C VAL A 320 -9.80 4.98 45.33
N GLN A 321 -9.99 3.66 45.18
CA GLN A 321 -9.62 2.70 46.20
C GLN A 321 -8.12 2.77 46.53
N PRO A 322 -7.74 2.93 47.80
CA PRO A 322 -6.33 3.00 48.20
C PRO A 322 -5.56 1.76 47.71
N ASN A 323 -4.34 1.97 47.18
CA ASN A 323 -3.44 0.93 46.71
C ASN A 323 -3.88 0.14 45.47
N GLY A 324 -5.01 0.49 44.85
CA GLY A 324 -5.44 -0.07 43.58
C GLY A 324 -4.60 0.42 42.35
N PRO A 325 -4.73 -0.21 41.19
CA PRO A 325 -4.03 0.25 39.99
C PRO A 325 -4.31 1.71 39.65
N ARG A 326 -5.58 2.12 39.74
CA ARG A 326 -6.03 3.48 39.47
C ARG A 326 -5.46 4.50 40.45
N HIS A 327 -5.30 4.12 41.75
CA HIS A 327 -4.64 4.95 42.75
C HIS A 327 -3.15 5.17 42.46
N ARG A 328 -2.47 4.13 41.98
CA ARG A 328 -1.04 4.25 41.58
C ARG A 328 -0.87 5.19 40.38
N THR A 329 -1.75 5.08 39.37
CA THR A 329 -1.77 5.99 38.20
C THR A 329 -2.01 7.43 38.65
N TRP A 330 -3.00 7.67 39.54
CA TRP A 330 -3.28 8.99 40.11
C TRP A 330 -2.09 9.58 40.87
N LYS A 331 -1.46 8.79 41.72
CA LYS A 331 -0.29 9.22 42.50
C LYS A 331 0.90 9.58 41.58
N HIS A 332 1.12 8.80 40.53
CA HIS A 332 2.16 9.09 39.54
C HIS A 332 1.87 10.38 38.79
N LEU A 333 0.62 10.58 38.37
CA LEU A 333 0.16 11.81 37.73
C LEU A 333 0.47 13.02 38.61
N GLN A 334 0.11 12.99 39.92
CA GLN A 334 0.41 14.08 40.88
C GLN A 334 1.92 14.34 41.00
N GLN A 335 2.74 13.29 41.07
CA GLN A 335 4.20 13.43 41.14
C GLN A 335 4.77 14.10 39.85
N ARG A 336 4.27 13.73 38.71
CA ARG A 336 4.71 14.32 37.42
C ARG A 336 4.37 15.80 37.34
N LEU A 337 3.15 16.17 37.71
CA LEU A 337 2.72 17.58 37.72
C LEU A 337 3.53 18.44 38.74
N GLY A 338 3.83 17.89 39.89
CA GLY A 338 4.64 18.59 40.93
C GLY A 338 6.10 18.85 40.51
N SER A 339 6.58 18.20 39.44
CA SER A 339 7.93 18.39 38.89
C SER A 339 7.99 19.29 37.64
N MET A 340 6.86 19.87 37.20
CA MET A 340 6.76 20.69 36.01
C MET A 340 6.76 22.19 36.34
N GLU A 341 7.14 23.02 35.34
CA GLU A 341 6.95 24.46 35.41
C GLU A 341 5.45 24.82 35.49
N PRO A 342 5.06 25.86 36.25
CA PRO A 342 3.66 26.17 36.54
C PRO A 342 2.76 26.27 35.28
N GLU A 343 3.21 26.98 34.23
CA GLU A 343 2.42 27.16 33.00
C GLU A 343 2.24 25.84 32.23
N ALA A 344 3.27 24.99 32.18
CA ALA A 344 3.19 23.68 31.58
C ALA A 344 2.33 22.72 32.39
N ALA A 345 2.41 22.82 33.76
CA ALA A 345 1.65 21.99 34.64
C ALA A 345 0.14 22.21 34.56
N GLU A 346 -0.32 23.45 34.30
CA GLU A 346 -1.75 23.74 34.17
C GLU A 346 -2.37 23.00 32.96
N ARG A 347 -1.86 23.22 31.75
CA ARG A 347 -2.41 22.58 30.52
C ARG A 347 -2.28 21.07 30.56
N GLN A 348 -1.10 20.58 30.94
CA GLN A 348 -0.84 19.14 31.01
C GLN A 348 -1.61 18.49 32.15
N GLY A 349 -1.83 19.23 33.25
CA GLY A 349 -2.66 18.79 34.37
C GLY A 349 -4.11 18.64 33.97
N ASN A 350 -4.69 19.60 33.29
CA ASN A 350 -6.05 19.54 32.78
C ASN A 350 -6.22 18.34 31.83
N LEU A 351 -5.31 18.18 30.88
CA LEU A 351 -5.31 17.04 29.93
C LEU A 351 -5.28 15.69 30.67
N LEU A 352 -4.34 15.52 31.60
CA LEU A 352 -4.22 14.26 32.30
C LEU A 352 -5.42 14.01 33.24
N ALA A 353 -5.96 15.06 33.87
CA ALA A 353 -7.16 14.96 34.69
C ALA A 353 -8.40 14.55 33.84
N ALA A 354 -8.57 15.15 32.70
CA ALA A 354 -9.65 14.80 31.77
C ALA A 354 -9.54 13.33 31.30
N LEU A 355 -8.35 12.90 30.88
CA LEU A 355 -8.11 11.53 30.45
C LEU A 355 -8.25 10.51 31.59
N PHE A 356 -7.82 10.88 32.81
CA PHE A 356 -8.00 10.04 33.95
C PHE A 356 -9.48 9.89 34.33
N ALA A 357 -10.24 10.99 34.38
CA ALA A 357 -11.67 10.96 34.63
C ALA A 357 -12.45 10.14 33.58
N ALA A 358 -12.07 10.25 32.29
CA ALA A 358 -12.62 9.46 31.20
C ALA A 358 -12.19 7.97 31.21
N GLY A 359 -11.34 7.53 32.17
CA GLY A 359 -10.84 6.16 32.21
C GLY A 359 -9.84 5.78 31.12
N ARG A 360 -9.28 6.77 30.42
CA ARG A 360 -8.34 6.57 29.28
C ARG A 360 -6.88 6.38 29.74
N LEU A 361 -6.56 6.67 31.00
CA LEU A 361 -5.28 6.36 31.64
C LEU A 361 -5.45 5.15 32.57
N GLN A 362 -5.12 3.96 32.08
CA GLN A 362 -5.31 2.71 32.83
C GLN A 362 -4.07 2.28 33.60
N ALA A 363 -2.88 2.60 33.10
CA ALA A 363 -1.60 2.26 33.72
C ALA A 363 -0.73 3.50 33.95
N VAL A 364 0.26 3.36 34.87
CA VAL A 364 1.25 4.41 35.14
C VAL A 364 1.99 4.84 33.88
N ALA A 365 2.34 3.89 33.03
CA ALA A 365 3.03 4.16 31.77
C ALA A 365 2.22 5.03 30.79
N ASP A 366 0.89 4.96 30.82
CA ASP A 366 0.02 5.76 29.94
C ASP A 366 0.20 7.25 30.17
N VAL A 367 0.44 7.66 31.42
CA VAL A 367 0.67 9.06 31.79
C VAL A 367 1.90 9.62 31.10
N ASP A 368 3.02 8.91 31.15
CA ASP A 368 4.28 9.34 30.53
C ASP A 368 4.19 9.35 29.02
N VAL A 369 3.57 8.33 28.42
CA VAL A 369 3.36 8.23 26.96
C VAL A 369 2.49 9.35 26.41
N VAL A 370 1.40 9.70 27.11
CA VAL A 370 0.52 10.81 26.71
C VAL A 370 1.25 12.14 26.78
N LEU A 371 1.97 12.39 27.88
CA LEU A 371 2.74 13.61 28.05
C LEU A 371 3.83 13.78 26.98
N GLU A 372 4.60 12.73 26.74
CA GLU A 372 5.66 12.74 25.71
C GLU A 372 5.07 13.05 24.33
N ARG A 373 3.98 12.38 23.97
CA ARG A 373 3.28 12.61 22.70
C ARG A 373 2.75 14.04 22.58
N TYR A 374 2.16 14.56 23.63
CA TYR A 374 1.64 15.93 23.66
C TYR A 374 2.77 16.96 23.50
N GLN A 375 3.83 16.84 24.30
CA GLN A 375 4.95 17.77 24.29
C GLN A 375 5.71 17.75 22.96
N SER A 376 6.04 16.56 22.48
CA SER A 376 6.73 16.36 21.19
C SER A 376 5.94 16.95 20.02
N THR A 377 4.64 16.64 19.94
CA THR A 377 3.78 17.16 18.85
C THR A 377 3.58 18.66 18.97
N ARG A 378 3.40 19.20 20.18
CA ARG A 378 3.28 20.64 20.41
C ARG A 378 4.55 21.38 19.98
N GLN A 379 5.73 20.88 20.31
CA GLN A 379 7.00 21.45 19.86
C GLN A 379 7.15 21.43 18.33
N GLU A 380 6.78 20.34 17.70
CA GLU A 380 6.78 20.19 16.24
C GLU A 380 5.88 21.23 15.57
N LEU A 381 4.68 21.44 16.12
CA LEU A 381 3.68 22.36 15.58
C LEU A 381 4.10 23.82 15.79
N LEU A 382 4.58 24.18 16.97
CA LEU A 382 5.07 25.54 17.28
C LEU A 382 6.33 25.88 16.47
N GLY A 383 7.21 24.90 16.21
CA GLY A 383 8.40 25.08 15.37
C GLY A 383 8.09 25.55 13.97
N SER A 384 6.90 25.24 13.46
CA SER A 384 6.44 25.56 12.12
C SER A 384 5.70 26.90 11.97
N MET A 385 5.43 27.62 13.07
CA MET A 385 4.72 28.90 13.02
C MET A 385 5.64 30.10 12.71
N PRO A 386 5.16 31.10 11.96
CA PRO A 386 5.85 32.39 11.81
C PRO A 386 6.10 33.05 13.16
N SER A 387 7.23 33.75 13.28
CA SER A 387 7.72 34.31 14.55
C SER A 387 6.75 35.26 15.30
N GLY A 388 5.77 35.87 14.61
CA GLY A 388 4.78 36.76 15.21
C GLY A 388 3.62 36.03 15.93
N VAL A 389 3.27 34.85 15.50
CA VAL A 389 2.15 34.08 16.07
C VAL A 389 2.61 33.17 17.23
N LYS A 390 3.92 32.88 17.29
CA LYS A 390 4.49 32.06 18.37
C LYS A 390 4.28 32.62 19.78
N ALA A 391 4.25 33.96 19.92
CA ALA A 391 4.11 34.61 21.20
C ALA A 391 2.68 34.49 21.79
N GLU A 392 1.63 34.52 20.96
CA GLU A 392 0.24 34.43 21.40
C GLU A 392 -0.21 33.01 21.75
N VAL A 393 0.36 31.99 21.11
CA VAL A 393 0.03 30.57 21.36
C VAL A 393 0.88 29.98 22.51
N ALA A 394 2.01 30.63 22.83
CA ALA A 394 2.87 30.23 23.94
C ALA A 394 2.41 30.81 25.30
N ALA A 395 1.71 31.93 25.30
CA ALA A 395 1.07 32.53 26.49
C ALA A 395 -0.30 31.91 26.73
#